data_95dd894468b18fd8375f31a7e3c54874
#
_entry.id   95dd894468b18fd8375f31a7e3c54874
#
_cell.length_a   1.000
_cell.length_b   1.000
_cell.length_c   1.000
_cell.angle_alpha   90.00
_cell.angle_beta   90.00
_cell.angle_gamma   90.00
#
_symmetry.space_group_name_H-M   'P 1'
#
loop_
_entity.id
_entity.type
_entity.pdbx_description
1 polymer ?
#
loop_
_entity_poly.entity_id
_entity_poly.type
_entity_poly.pdbx_seq_one_letter_code
_entity_poly.pdbx_strand_id
1 'polypeptide(L)'
;MEGYETIESGMTFGTYDKDDIFRIEKSEMYQNGFVNDLRTVEFVVWHKEKLVFLEAKSSTPNYQNIDKSKEKTEKYHEFINSIAEKFEDSMDLYFSLITGRQSNSEVSEKLLKLDYSKINIVLVVVIKNAFKDSLLHYRDKLNMQLRTKMKIWNVKNIFLIDEETARKKGFVK
;
A
#
# COMPACT_ATOMS: atom_id res chain seq x y z
N MET A 1 3.36 -17.08 -19.74
CA MET A 1 2.58 -15.94 -19.24
C MET A 1 3.48 -14.71 -19.20
N GLU A 2 3.08 -13.63 -19.84
CA GLU A 2 3.80 -12.36 -19.71
C GLU A 2 3.57 -11.83 -18.29
N GLY A 3 4.63 -11.82 -17.50
CA GLY A 3 4.57 -11.28 -16.15
C GLY A 3 4.45 -9.75 -16.16
N TYR A 4 3.67 -9.20 -15.26
CA TYR A 4 3.52 -7.76 -15.07
C TYR A 4 4.61 -7.21 -14.16
N GLU A 5 5.25 -6.14 -14.60
CA GLU A 5 6.26 -5.39 -13.84
C GLU A 5 5.95 -3.90 -13.86
N THR A 6 6.27 -3.23 -12.77
CA THR A 6 6.15 -1.78 -12.65
C THR A 6 7.32 -1.19 -11.87
N ILE A 7 7.69 0.06 -12.19
CA ILE A 7 8.73 0.78 -11.47
C ILE A 7 8.06 1.85 -10.60
N GLU A 8 8.22 1.74 -9.27
CA GLU A 8 7.73 2.71 -8.31
C GLU A 8 8.83 3.08 -7.33
N SER A 9 8.98 4.37 -7.05
CA SER A 9 10.01 4.90 -6.13
C SER A 9 11.43 4.41 -6.45
N GLY A 10 11.72 4.11 -7.73
CA GLY A 10 13.01 3.62 -8.22
C GLY A 10 13.29 2.14 -7.91
N MET A 11 12.26 1.35 -7.60
CA MET A 11 12.32 -0.11 -7.40
C MET A 11 11.46 -0.80 -8.46
N THR A 12 11.89 -1.96 -8.96
CA THR A 12 11.12 -2.77 -9.91
C THR A 12 10.30 -3.80 -9.15
N PHE A 13 8.98 -3.63 -9.14
CA PHE A 13 8.01 -4.56 -8.56
C PHE A 13 7.57 -5.60 -9.57
N GLY A 14 7.38 -6.81 -9.11
CA GLY A 14 6.96 -7.95 -9.92
C GLY A 14 7.94 -9.12 -9.79
N THR A 15 7.84 -10.13 -10.60
CA THR A 15 6.87 -10.34 -11.70
C THR A 15 5.57 -10.87 -11.13
N TYR A 16 4.46 -10.21 -11.41
CA TYR A 16 3.13 -10.66 -11.01
C TYR A 16 2.37 -11.21 -12.22
N ASP A 17 1.39 -12.08 -11.99
CA ASP A 17 0.37 -12.35 -12.99
C ASP A 17 -0.50 -11.09 -13.16
N LYS A 18 -0.86 -10.75 -14.40
CA LYS A 18 -1.71 -9.57 -14.69
C LYS A 18 -3.06 -9.65 -13.96
N ASP A 19 -3.57 -10.86 -13.74
CA ASP A 19 -4.83 -11.08 -13.05
C ASP A 19 -4.70 -10.98 -11.52
N ASP A 20 -3.49 -10.93 -11.00
CA ASP A 20 -3.22 -10.80 -9.57
C ASP A 20 -3.04 -9.36 -9.11
N ILE A 21 -2.90 -8.40 -10.00
CA ILE A 21 -2.61 -7.01 -9.67
C ILE A 21 -3.70 -6.05 -10.15
N PHE A 22 -4.02 -5.06 -9.32
CA PHE A 22 -4.88 -3.94 -9.68
C PHE A 22 -4.24 -2.62 -9.25
N ARG A 23 -4.03 -1.73 -10.22
CA ARG A 23 -3.48 -0.38 -10.00
C ARG A 23 -4.61 0.62 -9.89
N ILE A 24 -5.03 0.93 -8.65
CA ILE A 24 -6.14 1.85 -8.39
C ILE A 24 -5.87 3.20 -9.05
N GLU A 25 -4.69 3.76 -8.84
CA GLU A 25 -4.31 5.08 -9.36
C GLU A 25 -4.32 5.20 -10.89
N LYS A 26 -4.24 4.08 -11.62
CA LYS A 26 -4.25 4.05 -13.09
C LYS A 26 -5.62 3.72 -13.66
N SER A 27 -6.58 3.34 -12.83
CA SER A 27 -7.93 3.02 -13.28
C SER A 27 -8.68 4.25 -13.78
N GLU A 28 -9.49 4.07 -14.81
CA GLU A 28 -10.34 5.15 -15.33
C GLU A 28 -11.29 5.67 -14.28
N MET A 29 -11.83 4.79 -13.44
CA MET A 29 -12.71 5.14 -12.34
C MET A 29 -12.04 6.14 -11.38
N TYR A 30 -10.80 5.88 -10.96
CA TYR A 30 -10.05 6.77 -10.08
C TYR A 30 -9.70 8.09 -10.78
N GLN A 31 -9.16 8.01 -12.00
CA GLN A 31 -8.73 9.18 -12.77
C GLN A 31 -9.89 10.13 -13.10
N ASN A 32 -11.07 9.60 -13.39
CA ASN A 32 -12.23 10.40 -13.77
C ASN A 32 -13.07 10.88 -12.59
N GLY A 33 -13.00 10.22 -11.42
CA GLY A 33 -13.90 10.52 -10.30
C GLY A 33 -13.24 10.91 -8.98
N PHE A 34 -12.01 10.45 -8.71
CA PHE A 34 -11.44 10.52 -7.35
C PHE A 34 -10.03 11.10 -7.24
N VAL A 35 -9.35 11.35 -8.35
CA VAL A 35 -7.94 11.77 -8.37
C VAL A 35 -7.65 13.06 -7.58
N ASN A 36 -8.65 13.96 -7.45
CA ASN A 36 -8.52 15.21 -6.70
C ASN A 36 -8.93 15.08 -5.23
N ASP A 37 -9.64 14.03 -4.86
CA ASP A 37 -10.27 13.89 -3.55
C ASP A 37 -9.63 12.81 -2.69
N LEU A 38 -9.10 11.75 -3.31
CA LEU A 38 -8.54 10.60 -2.63
C LEU A 38 -7.07 10.38 -3.00
N ARG A 39 -6.34 9.77 -2.07
CA ARG A 39 -4.97 9.29 -2.30
C ARG A 39 -4.95 7.78 -2.28
N THR A 40 -4.23 7.17 -3.22
CA THR A 40 -4.17 5.72 -3.30
C THR A 40 -2.76 5.18 -3.16
N VAL A 41 -2.65 3.94 -2.69
CA VAL A 41 -1.41 3.16 -2.75
C VAL A 41 -1.08 2.82 -4.21
N GLU A 42 0.16 2.38 -4.45
CA GLU A 42 0.63 2.08 -5.81
C GLU A 42 -0.20 0.97 -6.47
N PHE A 43 -0.50 -0.10 -5.73
CA PHE A 43 -1.34 -1.19 -6.22
C PHE A 43 -1.86 -2.12 -5.12
N VAL A 44 -2.89 -2.87 -5.48
CA VAL A 44 -3.39 -4.03 -4.72
C VAL A 44 -2.99 -5.28 -5.47
N VAL A 45 -2.42 -6.27 -4.77
CA VAL A 45 -1.95 -7.50 -5.40
C VAL A 45 -2.30 -8.74 -4.57
N TRP A 46 -2.74 -9.80 -5.26
CA TRP A 46 -2.86 -11.12 -4.69
C TRP A 46 -1.50 -11.81 -4.72
N HIS A 47 -0.88 -11.97 -3.56
CA HIS A 47 0.47 -12.48 -3.45
C HIS A 47 0.59 -13.48 -2.30
N LYS A 48 1.01 -14.73 -2.60
CA LYS A 48 1.19 -15.80 -1.59
C LYS A 48 -0.04 -15.94 -0.68
N GLU A 49 -1.20 -16.08 -1.28
CA GLU A 49 -2.50 -16.26 -0.60
C GLU A 49 -2.90 -15.10 0.34
N LYS A 50 -2.43 -13.89 0.03
CA LYS A 50 -2.79 -12.66 0.75
C LYS A 50 -3.16 -11.56 -0.22
N LEU A 51 -4.15 -10.76 0.15
CA LEU A 51 -4.45 -9.50 -0.52
C LEU A 51 -3.57 -8.41 0.09
N VAL A 52 -2.65 -7.90 -0.69
CA VAL A 52 -1.66 -6.92 -0.25
C VAL A 52 -1.99 -5.55 -0.84
N PHE A 53 -2.20 -4.56 0.01
CA PHE A 53 -2.18 -3.15 -0.37
C PHE A 53 -0.73 -2.67 -0.24
N LEU A 54 -0.12 -2.25 -1.34
CA LEU A 54 1.30 -1.94 -1.38
C LEU A 54 1.58 -0.49 -1.75
N GLU A 55 2.29 0.20 -0.87
CA GLU A 55 2.85 1.53 -1.06
C GLU A 55 4.36 1.46 -1.23
N ALA A 56 4.92 2.28 -2.12
CA ALA A 56 6.36 2.40 -2.35
C ALA A 56 6.86 3.79 -1.95
N LYS A 57 8.00 3.85 -1.28
CA LYS A 57 8.69 5.09 -0.91
C LYS A 57 10.17 5.02 -1.26
N SER A 58 10.73 6.13 -1.74
CA SER A 58 12.16 6.23 -2.03
C SER A 58 13.02 6.31 -0.75
N SER A 59 12.50 6.88 0.33
CA SER A 59 13.20 7.05 1.61
C SER A 59 12.24 7.25 2.78
N THR A 60 12.79 7.19 4.00
CA THR A 60 12.11 7.61 5.23
C THR A 60 12.81 8.82 5.84
N PRO A 61 12.10 9.74 6.51
CA PRO A 61 12.73 10.67 7.45
C PRO A 61 13.43 9.90 8.58
N ASN A 62 14.54 10.44 9.10
CA ASN A 62 15.17 9.86 10.29
C ASN A 62 14.42 10.35 11.54
N TYR A 63 13.73 9.45 12.25
CA TYR A 63 12.92 9.80 13.42
C TYR A 63 13.75 10.40 14.57
N GLN A 64 15.04 10.08 14.68
CA GLN A 64 15.94 10.65 15.69
C GLN A 64 16.19 12.16 15.52
N ASN A 65 15.80 12.69 14.38
CA ASN A 65 15.96 14.10 14.03
C ASN A 65 14.64 14.90 14.12
N ILE A 66 13.55 14.31 14.59
CA ILE A 66 12.20 14.92 14.55
C ILE A 66 12.20 16.30 15.18
N ASP A 67 12.68 16.41 16.41
CA ASP A 67 12.63 17.66 17.19
C ASP A 67 13.77 18.65 16.92
N LYS A 68 14.65 18.36 15.95
CA LYS A 68 15.81 19.23 15.64
C LYS A 68 15.45 20.48 14.85
N SER A 69 14.31 20.49 14.16
CA SER A 69 13.77 21.67 13.48
C SER A 69 12.28 21.47 13.16
N LYS A 70 11.56 22.59 12.96
CA LYS A 70 10.17 22.59 12.55
C LYS A 70 9.98 21.82 11.24
N GLU A 71 10.84 22.02 10.26
CA GLU A 71 10.83 21.35 8.96
C GLU A 71 10.94 19.81 9.10
N LYS A 72 11.80 19.32 9.97
CA LYS A 72 11.97 17.87 10.21
C LYS A 72 10.76 17.26 10.90
N THR A 73 10.16 17.99 11.82
CA THR A 73 8.90 17.59 12.49
C THR A 73 7.76 17.52 11.48
N GLU A 74 7.62 18.52 10.61
CA GLU A 74 6.60 18.54 9.56
C GLU A 74 6.76 17.38 8.58
N LYS A 75 7.96 17.12 8.07
CA LYS A 75 8.26 15.98 7.18
C LYS A 75 7.95 14.62 7.82
N TYR A 76 8.21 14.48 9.11
CA TYR A 76 7.87 13.28 9.85
C TYR A 76 6.35 13.04 9.89
N HIS A 77 5.59 14.05 10.28
CA HIS A 77 4.12 13.94 10.34
C HIS A 77 3.52 13.73 8.94
N GLU A 78 4.02 14.44 7.94
CA GLU A 78 3.59 14.29 6.56
C GLU A 78 3.82 12.87 6.04
N PHE A 79 4.97 12.28 6.35
CA PHE A 79 5.29 10.91 5.96
C PHE A 79 4.28 9.90 6.52
N ILE A 80 3.98 9.98 7.82
CA ILE A 80 3.02 9.08 8.47
C ILE A 80 1.61 9.32 7.94
N ASN A 81 1.16 10.58 7.92
CA ASN A 81 -0.20 10.94 7.53
C ASN A 81 -0.48 10.56 6.09
N SER A 82 0.44 10.83 5.17
CA SER A 82 0.27 10.51 3.76
C SER A 82 0.15 9.01 3.50
N ILE A 83 0.90 8.18 4.23
CA ILE A 83 0.81 6.71 4.10
C ILE A 83 -0.50 6.19 4.68
N ALA A 84 -0.89 6.69 5.86
CA ALA A 84 -2.14 6.29 6.49
C ALA A 84 -3.35 6.64 5.61
N GLU A 85 -3.42 7.87 5.11
CA GLU A 85 -4.47 8.34 4.19
C GLU A 85 -4.54 7.46 2.93
N LYS A 86 -3.40 7.17 2.31
CA LYS A 86 -3.35 6.28 1.14
C LYS A 86 -3.94 4.90 1.42
N PHE A 87 -3.64 4.29 2.57
CA PHE A 87 -4.21 3.00 2.93
C PHE A 87 -5.71 3.08 3.22
N GLU A 88 -6.16 4.11 3.94
CA GLU A 88 -7.58 4.31 4.25
C GLU A 88 -8.41 4.48 2.99
N ASP A 89 -8.02 5.40 2.14
CA ASP A 89 -8.70 5.70 0.88
C ASP A 89 -8.67 4.51 -0.08
N SER A 90 -7.53 3.82 -0.18
CA SER A 90 -7.40 2.64 -1.04
C SER A 90 -8.29 1.48 -0.60
N MET A 91 -8.38 1.23 0.71
CA MET A 91 -9.26 0.18 1.21
C MET A 91 -10.72 0.52 0.96
N ASP A 92 -11.14 1.74 1.23
CA ASP A 92 -12.52 2.17 0.99
C ASP A 92 -12.88 2.09 -0.49
N LEU A 93 -12.01 2.57 -1.36
CA LEU A 93 -12.23 2.56 -2.79
C LEU A 93 -12.22 1.12 -3.35
N TYR A 94 -11.22 0.32 -3.00
CA TYR A 94 -11.11 -1.06 -3.48
C TYR A 94 -12.33 -1.89 -3.05
N PHE A 95 -12.75 -1.82 -1.79
CA PHE A 95 -13.92 -2.57 -1.34
C PHE A 95 -15.23 -2.03 -1.91
N SER A 96 -15.30 -0.76 -2.29
CA SER A 96 -16.44 -0.24 -3.05
C SER A 96 -16.54 -0.86 -4.45
N LEU A 97 -15.38 -1.15 -5.09
CA LEU A 97 -15.34 -1.89 -6.36
C LEU A 97 -15.78 -3.34 -6.19
N ILE A 98 -15.23 -4.04 -5.18
CA ILE A 98 -15.55 -5.45 -4.93
C ILE A 98 -17.02 -5.66 -4.59
N THR A 99 -17.63 -4.71 -3.89
CA THR A 99 -19.08 -4.76 -3.54
C THR A 99 -19.99 -4.23 -4.64
N GLY A 100 -19.44 -3.79 -5.78
CA GLY A 100 -20.21 -3.26 -6.91
C GLY A 100 -20.84 -1.88 -6.67
N ARG A 101 -20.34 -1.12 -5.67
CA ARG A 101 -20.79 0.26 -5.45
C ARG A 101 -20.16 1.23 -6.45
N GLN A 102 -18.97 0.90 -6.94
CA GLN A 102 -18.28 1.60 -8.03
C GLN A 102 -18.06 0.61 -9.19
N SER A 103 -17.81 1.15 -10.38
CA SER A 103 -17.50 0.33 -11.56
C SER A 103 -16.23 -0.49 -11.32
N ASN A 104 -16.33 -1.80 -11.46
CA ASN A 104 -15.25 -2.77 -11.26
C ASN A 104 -14.78 -3.44 -12.57
N SER A 105 -15.11 -2.87 -13.71
CA SER A 105 -14.80 -3.45 -15.03
C SER A 105 -13.31 -3.63 -15.30
N GLU A 106 -12.45 -2.90 -14.60
CA GLU A 106 -11.00 -2.98 -14.72
C GLU A 106 -10.35 -3.94 -13.69
N VAL A 107 -11.13 -4.43 -12.73
CA VAL A 107 -10.65 -5.42 -11.76
C VAL A 107 -10.74 -6.81 -12.39
N SER A 108 -9.67 -7.60 -12.29
CA SER A 108 -9.66 -8.95 -12.86
C SER A 108 -10.74 -9.84 -12.24
N GLU A 109 -11.24 -10.80 -13.03
CA GLU A 109 -12.18 -11.80 -12.50
C GLU A 109 -11.59 -12.61 -11.35
N LYS A 110 -10.29 -12.84 -11.36
CA LYS A 110 -9.59 -13.54 -10.28
C LYS A 110 -9.72 -12.80 -8.96
N LEU A 111 -9.44 -11.49 -8.95
CA LEU A 111 -9.60 -10.65 -7.77
C LEU A 111 -11.07 -10.52 -7.35
N LEU A 112 -11.99 -10.37 -8.30
CA LEU A 112 -13.44 -10.30 -8.01
C LEU A 112 -14.01 -11.59 -7.39
N LYS A 113 -13.41 -12.76 -7.69
CA LYS A 113 -13.87 -14.07 -7.21
C LYS A 113 -13.21 -14.54 -5.90
N LEU A 114 -12.31 -13.76 -5.29
CA LEU A 114 -11.72 -14.10 -4.01
C LEU A 114 -12.80 -14.18 -2.92
N ASP A 115 -12.65 -15.12 -2.00
CA ASP A 115 -13.51 -15.21 -0.81
C ASP A 115 -13.06 -14.19 0.25
N TYR A 116 -13.55 -12.95 0.12
CA TYR A 116 -13.19 -11.84 1.00
C TYR A 116 -13.55 -12.06 2.48
N SER A 117 -14.34 -13.06 2.80
CA SER A 117 -14.62 -13.43 4.20
C SER A 117 -13.50 -14.24 4.84
N LYS A 118 -12.60 -14.81 4.04
CA LYS A 118 -11.55 -15.74 4.50
C LYS A 118 -10.13 -15.29 4.23
N ILE A 119 -9.92 -14.41 3.25
CA ILE A 119 -8.57 -13.99 2.88
C ILE A 119 -7.90 -13.15 3.96
N ASN A 120 -6.58 -13.23 4.02
CA ASN A 120 -5.79 -12.32 4.82
C ASN A 120 -5.48 -11.05 4.04
N ILE A 121 -5.82 -9.90 4.63
CA ILE A 121 -5.48 -8.57 4.10
C ILE A 121 -4.24 -8.08 4.83
N VAL A 122 -3.29 -7.54 4.07
CA VAL A 122 -2.00 -7.06 4.59
C VAL A 122 -1.68 -5.70 3.98
N LEU A 123 -1.19 -4.79 4.81
CA LEU A 123 -0.67 -3.49 4.38
C LEU A 123 0.86 -3.57 4.33
N VAL A 124 1.46 -3.15 3.21
CA VAL A 124 2.91 -3.21 3.02
C VAL A 124 3.41 -1.87 2.50
N VAL A 125 4.42 -1.32 3.18
CA VAL A 125 5.21 -0.18 2.69
C VAL A 125 6.61 -0.67 2.38
N VAL A 126 7.03 -0.54 1.13
CA VAL A 126 8.40 -0.86 0.70
C VAL A 126 9.20 0.42 0.56
N ILE A 127 10.35 0.50 1.22
CA ILE A 127 11.15 1.71 1.27
C ILE A 127 12.55 1.41 0.73
N LYS A 128 12.92 2.06 -0.38
CA LYS A 128 14.21 1.86 -1.05
C LYS A 128 15.39 2.18 -0.17
N ASN A 129 15.44 3.41 0.34
CA ASN A 129 16.52 3.92 1.20
C ASN A 129 16.00 4.08 2.63
N ALA A 130 15.71 2.96 3.28
CA ALA A 130 15.16 2.96 4.63
C ALA A 130 16.24 3.22 5.68
N PHE A 131 15.95 4.09 6.63
CA PHE A 131 16.63 4.10 7.92
C PHE A 131 16.11 2.92 8.74
N LYS A 132 16.81 1.79 8.72
CA LYS A 132 16.35 0.51 9.32
C LYS A 132 15.90 0.65 10.77
N ASP A 133 16.62 1.43 11.56
CA ASP A 133 16.30 1.70 12.96
C ASP A 133 14.99 2.48 13.14
N SER A 134 14.52 3.17 12.09
CA SER A 134 13.28 3.93 12.11
C SER A 134 12.04 3.11 11.73
N LEU A 135 12.22 1.97 11.07
CA LEU A 135 11.11 1.19 10.50
C LEU A 135 10.12 0.73 11.57
N LEU A 136 10.62 0.25 12.70
CA LEU A 136 9.78 -0.19 13.82
C LEU A 136 8.95 0.97 14.38
N HIS A 137 9.59 2.12 14.58
CA HIS A 137 8.93 3.32 15.06
C HIS A 137 7.79 3.78 14.14
N TYR A 138 8.05 3.86 12.84
CA TYR A 138 7.02 4.24 11.86
C TYR A 138 5.90 3.21 11.76
N ARG A 139 6.23 1.92 11.80
CA ARG A 139 5.22 0.86 11.85
C ARG A 139 4.27 1.03 13.04
N ASP A 140 4.81 1.28 14.22
CA ASP A 140 3.99 1.44 15.42
C ASP A 140 3.10 2.69 15.35
N LYS A 141 3.61 3.80 14.79
CA LYS A 141 2.80 4.99 14.54
C LYS A 141 1.68 4.77 13.54
N LEU A 142 1.96 4.08 12.44
CA LEU A 142 0.94 3.71 11.44
C LEU A 142 -0.10 2.75 12.02
N ASN A 143 0.31 1.76 12.83
CA ASN A 143 -0.63 0.88 13.53
C ASN A 143 -1.58 1.67 14.44
N MET A 144 -1.08 2.68 15.15
CA MET A 144 -1.92 3.53 15.99
C MET A 144 -2.92 4.33 15.14
N GLN A 145 -2.46 4.97 14.08
CA GLN A 145 -3.30 5.81 13.23
C GLN A 145 -4.35 5.00 12.46
N LEU A 146 -3.96 3.84 11.92
CA LEU A 146 -4.83 2.96 11.13
C LEU A 146 -5.66 1.99 11.98
N ARG A 147 -5.53 2.03 13.30
CA ARG A 147 -6.12 1.04 14.23
C ARG A 147 -7.59 0.76 13.96
N THR A 148 -8.40 1.79 13.79
CA THR A 148 -9.85 1.64 13.58
C THR A 148 -10.15 0.99 12.23
N LYS A 149 -9.50 1.45 11.16
CA LYS A 149 -9.65 0.91 9.82
C LYS A 149 -9.21 -0.56 9.76
N MET A 150 -8.04 -0.86 10.33
CA MET A 150 -7.54 -2.24 10.40
C MET A 150 -8.47 -3.15 11.18
N LYS A 151 -9.07 -2.66 12.26
CA LYS A 151 -10.06 -3.43 13.04
C LYS A 151 -11.33 -3.71 12.24
N ILE A 152 -11.87 -2.72 11.52
CA ILE A 152 -13.08 -2.88 10.68
C ILE A 152 -12.86 -3.97 9.64
N TRP A 153 -11.73 -3.96 8.95
CA TRP A 153 -11.41 -4.90 7.87
C TRP A 153 -10.64 -6.14 8.32
N ASN A 154 -10.50 -6.34 9.64
CA ASN A 154 -9.76 -7.46 10.23
C ASN A 154 -8.33 -7.62 9.68
N VAL A 155 -7.68 -6.50 9.37
CA VAL A 155 -6.28 -6.45 8.95
C VAL A 155 -5.39 -6.67 10.17
N LYS A 156 -4.55 -7.71 10.12
CA LYS A 156 -3.73 -8.11 11.29
C LYS A 156 -2.41 -7.36 11.37
N ASN A 157 -1.83 -7.02 10.23
CA ASN A 157 -0.47 -6.52 10.17
C ASN A 157 -0.31 -5.41 9.14
N ILE A 158 0.53 -4.43 9.51
CA ILE A 158 1.19 -3.53 8.57
C ILE A 158 2.70 -3.81 8.63
N PHE A 159 3.32 -3.92 7.47
CA PHE A 159 4.76 -4.15 7.35
C PHE A 159 5.41 -2.95 6.68
N LEU A 160 6.44 -2.41 7.33
CA LEU A 160 7.39 -1.49 6.72
C LEU A 160 8.68 -2.27 6.50
N ILE A 161 9.10 -2.41 5.26
CA ILE A 161 10.25 -3.22 4.89
C ILE A 161 11.16 -2.45 3.93
N ASP A 162 12.44 -2.73 4.02
CA ASP A 162 13.42 -2.22 3.07
C ASP A 162 13.38 -3.01 1.74
N GLU A 163 14.04 -2.49 0.72
CA GLU A 163 14.12 -3.09 -0.60
C GLU A 163 14.67 -4.53 -0.57
N GLU A 164 15.70 -4.78 0.25
CA GLU A 164 16.30 -6.11 0.39
C GLU A 164 15.29 -7.15 0.95
N THR A 165 14.56 -6.76 1.98
CA THR A 165 13.50 -7.58 2.56
C THR A 165 12.35 -7.79 1.59
N ALA A 166 11.99 -6.75 0.83
CA ALA A 166 10.96 -6.83 -0.19
C ALA A 166 11.34 -7.81 -1.31
N ARG A 167 12.63 -7.81 -1.72
CA ARG A 167 13.16 -8.77 -2.68
C ARG A 167 13.09 -10.22 -2.17
N LYS A 168 13.50 -10.47 -0.92
CA LYS A 168 13.38 -11.80 -0.29
C LYS A 168 11.92 -12.28 -0.19
N LYS A 169 10.98 -11.36 -0.04
CA LYS A 169 9.54 -11.69 0.00
C LYS A 169 8.91 -11.83 -1.38
N GLY A 170 9.60 -11.44 -2.45
CA GLY A 170 9.14 -11.53 -3.83
C GLY A 170 8.24 -10.37 -4.25
N PHE A 171 8.34 -9.21 -3.62
CA PHE A 171 7.67 -7.98 -4.07
C PHE A 171 8.52 -7.21 -5.09
N VAL A 172 9.84 -7.21 -4.92
CA VAL A 172 10.81 -6.48 -5.74
C VAL A 172 11.81 -7.45 -6.35
N LYS A 173 12.28 -7.15 -7.56
CA LYS A 173 13.34 -7.89 -8.27
C LYS A 173 14.74 -7.56 -7.75
#